data_e1fe7fc7f737826d72484bac8a035a6f
#
_entry.id   e1fe7fc7f737826d72484bac8a035a6f
#
_cell.length_a   1.000
_cell.length_b   1.000
_cell.length_c   1.000
_cell.angle_alpha   90.00
_cell.angle_beta   90.00
_cell.angle_gamma   90.00
#
_symmetry.space_group_name_H-M   'P 1'
#
loop_
_entity.id
_entity.type
_entity.pdbx_description
1 polymer ?
#
loop_
_entity_poly.entity_id
_entity_poly.type
_entity_poly.pdbx_seq_one_letter_code
_entity_poly.pdbx_strand_id
1 'polypeptide(L)'
;MVKYELIPEQLLREGTCTDENFFIPKLVSDDHVLLTHEKSYFSRLCELSLSKKEQRPIGFPMSKELVTREKKIVGGTIECCNFSMSYGVSMNIAGGTHHAFHNRGEAFCMLNDQAVAANVLIHEITDVNKVLIIDLDVHQGNGTASIFNDKEKVFTLSFHGKNNYPFRKEESDFDLEFEDNTNDSIYLENLKKHLPQICLLYTSDAADDTC
;
A
#
# COMPACT_ATOMS: atom_id res chain seq x y z
N MET A 1 -6.41 -13.65 -11.12
CA MET A 1 -5.43 -14.48 -10.36
C MET A 1 -6.24 -15.27 -9.35
N VAL A 2 -6.13 -16.58 -9.37
CA VAL A 2 -6.95 -17.51 -8.56
C VAL A 2 -6.84 -17.27 -7.04
N LYS A 3 -5.70 -16.76 -6.54
CA LYS A 3 -5.52 -16.49 -5.11
C LYS A 3 -6.58 -15.56 -4.49
N TYR A 4 -7.10 -14.62 -5.26
CA TYR A 4 -8.12 -13.68 -4.77
C TYR A 4 -9.51 -14.30 -4.61
N GLU A 5 -9.72 -15.44 -5.24
CA GLU A 5 -10.92 -16.26 -5.09
C GLU A 5 -10.72 -17.28 -3.94
N LEU A 6 -9.52 -17.89 -3.89
CA LEU A 6 -9.22 -18.93 -2.91
C LEU A 6 -9.08 -18.40 -1.47
N ILE A 7 -8.59 -17.18 -1.26
CA ILE A 7 -8.43 -16.64 0.10
C ILE A 7 -9.78 -16.46 0.79
N PRO A 8 -10.79 -15.78 0.21
CA PRO A 8 -12.13 -15.72 0.80
C PRO A 8 -12.75 -17.09 1.05
N GLU A 9 -12.66 -18.02 0.08
CA GLU A 9 -13.17 -19.38 0.22
C GLU A 9 -12.52 -20.12 1.40
N GLN A 10 -11.20 -19.96 1.58
CA GLN A 10 -10.48 -20.59 2.69
C GLN A 10 -10.93 -20.00 4.04
N LEU A 11 -11.05 -18.68 4.16
CA LEU A 11 -11.51 -18.01 5.38
C LEU A 11 -12.91 -18.43 5.79
N LEU A 12 -13.83 -18.57 4.82
CA LEU A 12 -15.18 -19.08 5.04
C LEU A 12 -15.15 -20.55 5.47
N ARG A 13 -14.37 -21.39 4.80
CA ARG A 13 -14.25 -22.83 5.08
C ARG A 13 -13.69 -23.10 6.47
N GLU A 14 -12.72 -22.30 6.92
CA GLU A 14 -12.13 -22.43 8.26
C GLU A 14 -13.02 -21.84 9.37
N GLY A 15 -14.08 -21.13 9.01
CA GLY A 15 -14.95 -20.44 9.96
C GLY A 15 -14.30 -19.21 10.59
N THR A 16 -13.21 -18.70 10.00
CA THR A 16 -12.55 -17.45 10.42
C THR A 16 -13.44 -16.24 10.10
N CYS A 17 -14.15 -16.30 8.98
CA CYS A 17 -15.08 -15.27 8.51
C CYS A 17 -16.43 -15.89 8.13
N THR A 18 -17.46 -15.05 8.10
CA THR A 18 -18.77 -15.33 7.50
C THR A 18 -18.96 -14.43 6.29
N ASP A 19 -19.98 -14.68 5.46
CA ASP A 19 -20.28 -13.86 4.28
C ASP A 19 -20.48 -12.38 4.64
N GLU A 20 -20.99 -12.08 5.84
CA GLU A 20 -21.20 -10.71 6.35
C GLU A 20 -19.90 -9.93 6.59
N ASN A 21 -18.76 -10.62 6.70
CA ASN A 21 -17.44 -9.99 6.87
C ASN A 21 -16.83 -9.50 5.56
N PHE A 22 -17.43 -9.83 4.43
CA PHE A 22 -16.92 -9.44 3.12
C PHE A 22 -17.72 -8.29 2.50
N PHE A 23 -17.02 -7.41 1.81
CA PHE A 23 -17.64 -6.36 1.01
C PHE A 23 -17.05 -6.33 -0.40
N ILE A 24 -17.85 -5.84 -1.34
CA ILE A 24 -17.40 -5.62 -2.73
C ILE A 24 -16.99 -4.16 -2.86
N PRO A 25 -15.71 -3.86 -3.13
CA PRO A 25 -15.23 -2.49 -3.18
C PRO A 25 -15.84 -1.71 -4.36
N LYS A 26 -16.08 -0.43 -4.12
CA LYS A 26 -16.43 0.54 -5.17
C LYS A 26 -15.17 0.94 -5.95
N LEU A 27 -15.38 1.48 -7.15
CA LEU A 27 -14.30 2.13 -7.89
C LEU A 27 -13.89 3.41 -7.16
N VAL A 28 -12.59 3.61 -7.01
CA VAL A 28 -12.06 4.89 -6.51
C VAL A 28 -12.46 6.03 -7.46
N SER A 29 -12.74 7.21 -6.91
CA SER A 29 -12.95 8.42 -7.70
C SER A 29 -11.64 8.90 -8.32
N ASP A 30 -11.74 9.58 -9.46
CA ASP A 30 -10.55 10.15 -10.10
C ASP A 30 -9.91 11.22 -9.21
N ASP A 31 -10.69 12.01 -8.48
CA ASP A 31 -10.19 13.04 -7.56
C ASP A 31 -9.34 12.42 -6.45
N HIS A 32 -9.73 11.29 -5.87
CA HIS A 32 -8.91 10.58 -4.88
C HIS A 32 -7.59 10.09 -5.46
N VAL A 33 -7.60 9.52 -6.67
CA VAL A 33 -6.36 9.09 -7.33
C VAL A 33 -5.42 10.27 -7.57
N LEU A 34 -5.96 11.44 -7.94
CA LEU A 34 -5.20 12.65 -8.23
C LEU A 34 -4.61 13.33 -6.99
N LEU A 35 -4.99 12.93 -5.76
CA LEU A 35 -4.26 13.32 -4.55
C LEU A 35 -2.85 12.73 -4.49
N THR A 36 -2.60 11.67 -5.26
CA THR A 36 -1.36 10.90 -5.21
C THR A 36 -0.66 10.83 -6.57
N HIS A 37 -1.41 10.56 -7.63
CA HIS A 37 -0.86 10.34 -8.96
C HIS A 37 -0.98 11.56 -9.86
N GLU A 38 0.04 11.76 -10.71
CA GLU A 38 0.06 12.83 -11.69
C GLU A 38 -1.08 12.67 -12.72
N LYS A 39 -1.82 13.76 -12.93
CA LYS A 39 -2.96 13.78 -13.85
C LYS A 39 -2.61 13.28 -15.25
N SER A 40 -1.46 13.66 -15.78
CA SER A 40 -1.02 13.27 -17.12
C SER A 40 -0.79 11.76 -17.23
N TYR A 41 -0.19 11.15 -16.20
CA TYR A 41 -0.02 9.70 -16.11
C TYR A 41 -1.36 8.99 -15.98
N PHE A 42 -2.19 9.42 -15.03
CA PHE A 42 -3.48 8.78 -14.77
C PHE A 42 -4.43 8.85 -15.97
N SER A 43 -4.49 10.00 -16.68
CA SER A 43 -5.29 10.11 -17.90
C SER A 43 -4.82 9.12 -18.96
N ARG A 44 -3.52 9.05 -19.25
CA ARG A 44 -2.97 8.09 -20.22
C ARG A 44 -3.18 6.62 -19.82
N LEU A 45 -3.13 6.33 -18.51
CA LEU A 45 -3.44 5.00 -17.99
C LEU A 45 -4.90 4.62 -18.30
N CYS A 46 -5.85 5.51 -18.00
CA CYS A 46 -7.28 5.30 -18.23
C CYS A 46 -7.61 5.19 -19.73
N GLU A 47 -6.96 5.98 -20.57
CA GLU A 47 -7.12 6.00 -22.02
C GLU A 47 -6.38 4.85 -22.74
N LEU A 48 -5.61 4.03 -22.02
CA LEU A 48 -4.72 2.99 -22.56
C LEU A 48 -3.69 3.55 -23.57
N SER A 49 -3.30 4.81 -23.37
CA SER A 49 -2.38 5.54 -24.26
C SER A 49 -0.95 5.62 -23.74
N LEU A 50 -0.61 4.87 -22.68
CA LEU A 50 0.78 4.71 -22.23
C LEU A 50 1.64 4.13 -23.37
N SER A 51 2.82 4.71 -23.58
CA SER A 51 3.78 4.21 -24.56
C SER A 51 4.29 2.80 -24.18
N LYS A 52 4.81 2.05 -25.14
CA LYS A 52 5.43 0.74 -24.86
C LYS A 52 6.57 0.82 -23.84
N LYS A 53 7.29 1.96 -23.79
CA LYS A 53 8.36 2.20 -22.81
C LYS A 53 7.80 2.31 -21.40
N GLU A 54 6.64 2.93 -21.22
CA GLU A 54 5.96 3.06 -19.92
C GLU A 54 5.25 1.76 -19.50
N GLN A 55 4.70 1.00 -20.45
CA GLN A 55 4.04 -0.28 -20.16
C GLN A 55 5.02 -1.40 -19.77
N ARG A 56 6.24 -1.39 -20.33
CA ARG A 56 7.23 -2.45 -20.09
C ARG A 56 7.59 -2.65 -18.61
N PRO A 57 7.87 -1.61 -17.81
CA PRO A 57 8.12 -1.77 -16.38
C PRO A 57 6.92 -2.30 -15.59
N ILE A 58 5.68 -2.03 -16.02
CA ILE A 58 4.47 -2.53 -15.39
C ILE A 58 4.38 -4.06 -15.49
N GLY A 59 4.79 -4.64 -16.63
CA GLY A 59 4.84 -6.08 -16.81
C GLY A 59 3.51 -6.77 -17.11
N PHE A 60 2.41 -6.01 -17.27
CA PHE A 60 1.11 -6.52 -17.72
C PHE A 60 0.71 -5.95 -19.06
N PRO A 61 -0.01 -6.73 -19.90
CA PRO A 61 -0.69 -6.18 -21.06
C PRO A 61 -1.82 -5.25 -20.61
N MET A 62 -1.82 -4.03 -21.13
CA MET A 62 -2.81 -3.02 -20.74
C MET A 62 -4.19 -3.34 -21.31
N SER A 63 -5.22 -3.26 -20.47
CA SER A 63 -6.63 -3.38 -20.86
C SER A 63 -7.53 -2.54 -19.96
N LYS A 64 -8.76 -2.28 -20.41
CA LYS A 64 -9.76 -1.55 -19.59
C LYS A 64 -10.11 -2.32 -18.31
N GLU A 65 -10.21 -3.64 -18.41
CA GLU A 65 -10.48 -4.52 -17.27
C GLU A 65 -9.37 -4.42 -16.21
N LEU A 66 -8.12 -4.37 -16.67
CA LEU A 66 -6.97 -4.23 -15.78
C LEU A 66 -6.99 -2.88 -15.07
N VAL A 67 -7.23 -1.78 -15.76
CA VAL A 67 -7.34 -0.44 -15.16
C VAL A 67 -8.55 -0.38 -14.20
N THR A 68 -9.68 -0.96 -14.58
CA THR A 68 -10.86 -1.06 -13.69
C THR A 68 -10.55 -1.84 -12.43
N ARG A 69 -9.81 -2.95 -12.56
CA ARG A 69 -9.34 -3.75 -11.42
C ARG A 69 -8.47 -2.91 -10.48
N GLU A 70 -7.50 -2.17 -11.01
CA GLU A 70 -6.63 -1.31 -10.18
C GLU A 70 -7.43 -0.23 -9.44
N LYS A 71 -8.39 0.41 -10.12
CA LYS A 71 -9.31 1.36 -9.47
C LYS A 71 -10.16 0.71 -8.38
N LYS A 72 -10.55 -0.56 -8.52
CA LYS A 72 -11.23 -1.32 -7.47
C LYS A 72 -10.31 -1.64 -6.29
N ILE A 73 -9.06 -2.00 -6.55
CA ILE A 73 -8.06 -2.26 -5.50
C ILE A 73 -7.89 -1.01 -4.64
N VAL A 74 -7.66 0.14 -5.27
CA VAL A 74 -7.51 1.41 -4.56
C VAL A 74 -8.77 1.75 -3.75
N GLY A 75 -9.96 1.63 -4.38
CA GLY A 75 -11.23 1.84 -3.68
C GLY A 75 -11.40 0.91 -2.48
N GLY A 76 -10.99 -0.35 -2.63
CA GLY A 76 -11.03 -1.33 -1.54
C GLY A 76 -10.13 -0.96 -0.36
N THR A 77 -8.93 -0.43 -0.61
CA THR A 77 -8.03 0.01 0.46
C THR A 77 -8.59 1.23 1.19
N ILE A 78 -9.19 2.19 0.48
CA ILE A 78 -9.87 3.34 1.11
C ILE A 78 -11.06 2.86 1.97
N GLU A 79 -11.89 1.95 1.44
CA GLU A 79 -13.02 1.40 2.20
C GLU A 79 -12.56 0.58 3.42
N CYS A 80 -11.43 -0.15 3.31
CA CYS A 80 -10.81 -0.81 4.46
C CYS A 80 -10.42 0.19 5.55
N CYS A 81 -9.84 1.32 5.19
CA CYS A 81 -9.54 2.38 6.16
C CYS A 81 -10.81 2.86 6.89
N ASN A 82 -11.89 3.12 6.16
CA ASN A 82 -13.17 3.53 6.75
C ASN A 82 -13.76 2.44 7.66
N PHE A 83 -13.70 1.17 7.26
CA PHE A 83 -14.14 0.06 8.12
C PHE A 83 -13.27 -0.08 9.36
N SER A 84 -11.94 0.09 9.24
CA SER A 84 -11.05 0.00 10.40
C SER A 84 -11.30 1.10 11.43
N MET A 85 -11.74 2.28 11.04
CA MET A 85 -12.17 3.34 11.97
C MET A 85 -13.38 2.92 12.83
N SER A 86 -14.24 2.05 12.31
CA SER A 86 -15.44 1.57 13.02
C SER A 86 -15.19 0.25 13.75
N TYR A 87 -14.39 -0.64 13.19
CA TYR A 87 -14.22 -2.01 13.67
C TYR A 87 -12.81 -2.33 14.19
N GLY A 88 -11.88 -1.37 14.10
CA GLY A 88 -10.49 -1.52 14.55
C GLY A 88 -9.56 -2.15 13.52
N VAL A 89 -10.04 -3.03 12.66
CA VAL A 89 -9.26 -3.72 11.63
C VAL A 89 -10.09 -4.00 10.39
N SER A 90 -9.46 -3.90 9.22
CA SER A 90 -10.01 -4.35 7.95
C SER A 90 -8.88 -4.78 7.01
N MET A 91 -9.19 -5.59 5.99
CA MET A 91 -8.18 -6.16 5.10
C MET A 91 -8.62 -6.11 3.64
N ASN A 92 -7.76 -5.56 2.77
CA ASN A 92 -7.93 -5.64 1.32
C ASN A 92 -7.12 -6.83 0.78
N ILE A 93 -7.80 -7.88 0.31
CA ILE A 93 -7.15 -9.10 -0.20
C ILE A 93 -6.29 -8.84 -1.44
N ALA A 94 -6.59 -7.79 -2.21
CA ALA A 94 -5.91 -7.47 -3.46
C ALA A 94 -5.01 -6.22 -3.39
N GLY A 95 -4.87 -5.59 -2.23
CA GLY A 95 -4.05 -4.39 -2.00
C GLY A 95 -2.54 -4.66 -2.00
N GLY A 96 -1.77 -3.61 -1.70
CA GLY A 96 -0.32 -3.66 -1.60
C GLY A 96 0.40 -3.37 -2.92
N THR A 97 -0.10 -2.42 -3.71
CA THR A 97 0.49 -2.04 -5.01
C THR A 97 1.60 -0.99 -4.86
N HIS A 98 2.60 -1.30 -4.04
CA HIS A 98 3.63 -0.41 -3.48
C HIS A 98 4.73 0.03 -4.46
N HIS A 99 4.80 -0.55 -5.66
CA HIS A 99 5.77 -0.17 -6.68
C HIS A 99 5.29 0.93 -7.63
N ALA A 100 4.02 1.35 -7.56
CA ALA A 100 3.53 2.46 -8.37
C ALA A 100 4.00 3.79 -7.81
N PHE A 101 4.65 4.60 -8.65
CA PHE A 101 5.14 5.94 -8.35
C PHE A 101 4.07 6.99 -8.63
N HIS A 102 4.35 8.23 -8.25
CA HIS A 102 3.49 9.38 -8.56
C HIS A 102 3.11 9.47 -10.05
N ASN A 103 4.05 9.23 -10.95
CA ASN A 103 3.91 9.49 -12.39
C ASN A 103 4.16 8.27 -13.30
N ARG A 104 4.31 7.07 -12.76
CA ARG A 104 4.52 5.83 -13.51
C ARG A 104 4.13 4.60 -12.73
N GLY A 105 3.76 3.55 -13.45
CA GLY A 105 3.62 2.20 -12.88
C GLY A 105 4.91 1.38 -13.02
N GLU A 106 5.09 0.41 -12.10
CA GLU A 106 6.25 -0.48 -12.07
C GLU A 106 5.89 -1.79 -11.38
N ALA A 107 6.56 -2.89 -11.77
CA ALA A 107 6.47 -4.20 -11.11
C ALA A 107 5.04 -4.61 -10.74
N PHE A 108 4.18 -4.71 -11.75
CA PHE A 108 2.77 -5.11 -11.67
C PHE A 108 1.84 -4.13 -10.92
N CYS A 109 2.35 -2.95 -10.52
CA CYS A 109 1.61 -1.90 -9.85
C CYS A 109 1.39 -0.71 -10.80
N MET A 110 0.16 -0.23 -10.91
CA MET A 110 -0.18 0.93 -11.75
C MET A 110 -0.64 2.12 -10.91
N LEU A 111 -1.40 1.87 -9.86
CA LEU A 111 -1.81 2.86 -8.85
C LEU A 111 -1.32 2.36 -7.49
N ASN A 112 -0.79 3.24 -6.66
CA ASN A 112 -0.36 2.91 -5.31
C ASN A 112 -1.54 3.04 -4.35
N ASP A 113 -2.18 1.92 -4.04
CA ASP A 113 -3.41 1.90 -3.24
C ASP A 113 -3.21 2.41 -1.82
N GLN A 114 -2.11 2.05 -1.17
CA GLN A 114 -1.77 2.52 0.18
C GLN A 114 -1.50 4.02 0.20
N ALA A 115 -0.76 4.53 -0.80
CA ALA A 115 -0.46 5.94 -0.90
C ALA A 115 -1.71 6.79 -1.19
N VAL A 116 -2.59 6.31 -2.07
CA VAL A 116 -3.88 6.99 -2.31
C VAL A 116 -4.72 6.99 -1.05
N ALA A 117 -4.85 5.86 -0.36
CA ALA A 117 -5.62 5.77 0.87
C ALA A 117 -5.06 6.70 1.97
N ALA A 118 -3.74 6.74 2.16
CA ALA A 118 -3.11 7.63 3.13
C ALA A 118 -3.40 9.12 2.84
N ASN A 119 -3.28 9.54 1.57
CA ASN A 119 -3.58 10.91 1.18
C ASN A 119 -5.07 11.25 1.33
N VAL A 120 -5.98 10.32 1.02
CA VAL A 120 -7.43 10.50 1.23
C VAL A 120 -7.73 10.66 2.71
N LEU A 121 -7.19 9.80 3.57
CA LEU A 121 -7.39 9.90 5.02
C LEU A 121 -6.95 11.27 5.57
N ILE A 122 -5.75 11.73 5.21
CA ILE A 122 -5.21 13.00 5.68
C ILE A 122 -6.02 14.20 5.14
N HIS A 123 -6.58 14.06 3.95
CA HIS A 123 -7.33 15.14 3.28
C HIS A 123 -8.77 15.25 3.77
N GLU A 124 -9.44 14.13 4.02
CA GLU A 124 -10.89 14.09 4.28
C GLU A 124 -11.25 13.85 5.74
N ILE A 125 -10.38 13.24 6.54
CA ILE A 125 -10.68 12.91 7.94
C ILE A 125 -9.90 13.85 8.86
N THR A 126 -10.62 14.77 9.48
CA THR A 126 -10.05 15.86 10.30
C THR A 126 -9.18 15.34 11.46
N ASP A 127 -9.53 14.19 12.03
CA ASP A 127 -8.84 13.62 13.19
C ASP A 127 -7.61 12.77 12.80
N VAL A 128 -7.40 12.50 11.50
CA VAL A 128 -6.21 11.81 11.00
C VAL A 128 -5.11 12.81 10.70
N ASN A 129 -4.16 12.92 11.61
CA ASN A 129 -3.03 13.83 11.48
C ASN A 129 -1.78 13.16 10.90
N LYS A 130 -1.65 11.84 11.12
CA LYS A 130 -0.49 11.04 10.72
C LYS A 130 -0.92 9.65 10.24
N VAL A 131 -0.20 9.10 9.29
CA VAL A 131 -0.39 7.73 8.78
C VAL A 131 0.96 7.01 8.81
N LEU A 132 0.98 5.79 9.34
CA LEU A 132 2.12 4.89 9.30
C LEU A 132 1.84 3.80 8.25
N ILE A 133 2.71 3.70 7.25
CA ILE A 133 2.70 2.61 6.26
C ILE A 133 3.81 1.64 6.61
N ILE A 134 3.44 0.39 6.89
CA ILE A 134 4.37 -0.69 7.21
C ILE A 134 4.37 -1.67 6.04
N ASP A 135 5.49 -1.75 5.35
CA ASP A 135 5.69 -2.67 4.24
C ASP A 135 6.61 -3.81 4.68
N LEU A 136 6.05 -5.02 4.72
CA LEU A 136 6.74 -6.25 5.09
C LEU A 136 6.92 -7.19 3.89
N ASP A 137 6.70 -6.70 2.67
CA ASP A 137 7.01 -7.44 1.45
C ASP A 137 8.53 -7.61 1.30
N VAL A 138 8.95 -8.71 0.68
CA VAL A 138 10.37 -8.98 0.41
C VAL A 138 11.00 -7.95 -0.54
N HIS A 139 10.19 -7.28 -1.34
CA HIS A 139 10.60 -6.18 -2.21
C HIS A 139 10.37 -4.86 -1.49
N GLN A 140 11.29 -3.92 -1.62
CA GLN A 140 11.06 -2.57 -1.08
C GLN A 140 9.87 -1.90 -1.77
N GLY A 141 8.99 -1.26 -1.00
CA GLY A 141 7.94 -0.40 -1.50
C GLY A 141 8.46 0.92 -2.06
N ASN A 142 9.27 0.83 -3.13
CA ASN A 142 9.96 1.98 -3.71
C ASN A 142 9.01 3.08 -4.22
N GLY A 143 7.86 2.70 -4.77
CA GLY A 143 6.84 3.66 -5.17
C GLY A 143 6.28 4.43 -3.98
N THR A 144 5.98 3.73 -2.89
CA THR A 144 5.48 4.32 -1.64
C THR A 144 6.52 5.25 -1.02
N ALA A 145 7.78 4.81 -0.88
CA ALA A 145 8.88 5.63 -0.39
C ALA A 145 9.05 6.92 -1.21
N SER A 146 9.08 6.80 -2.54
CA SER A 146 9.23 7.95 -3.44
C SER A 146 8.05 8.94 -3.37
N ILE A 147 6.81 8.47 -3.17
CA ILE A 147 5.62 9.34 -3.07
C ILE A 147 5.66 10.16 -1.78
N PHE A 148 6.14 9.57 -0.68
CA PHE A 148 6.13 10.19 0.64
C PHE A 148 7.47 10.77 1.07
N ASN A 149 8.47 10.75 0.21
CA ASN A 149 9.72 11.45 0.48
C ASN A 149 9.44 12.91 0.87
N ASP A 150 9.98 13.36 2.00
CA ASP A 150 9.76 14.69 2.58
C ASP A 150 8.28 15.01 2.96
N LYS A 151 7.46 14.01 3.27
CA LYS A 151 6.06 14.17 3.70
C LYS A 151 5.89 13.84 5.18
N GLU A 152 6.01 14.81 6.06
CA GLU A 152 5.97 14.66 7.52
C GLU A 152 4.73 13.94 8.09
N LYS A 153 3.60 13.96 7.37
CA LYS A 153 2.36 13.34 7.82
C LYS A 153 2.27 11.83 7.56
N VAL A 154 3.15 11.28 6.73
CA VAL A 154 3.17 9.85 6.41
C VAL A 154 4.55 9.30 6.69
N PHE A 155 4.63 8.33 7.57
CA PHE A 155 5.86 7.60 7.84
C PHE A 155 5.86 6.28 7.07
N THR A 156 6.91 6.05 6.33
CA THR A 156 7.09 4.84 5.53
C THR A 156 8.15 3.95 6.15
N LEU A 157 7.78 2.70 6.41
CA LEU A 157 8.69 1.67 6.89
C LEU A 157 8.72 0.53 5.87
N SER A 158 9.92 0.07 5.48
CA SER A 158 10.07 -1.09 4.60
C SER A 158 11.09 -2.09 5.16
N PHE A 159 10.64 -3.32 5.34
CA PHE A 159 11.48 -4.47 5.69
C PHE A 159 11.64 -5.35 4.46
N HIS A 160 12.81 -5.33 3.80
CA HIS A 160 12.97 -5.94 2.50
C HIS A 160 14.32 -6.63 2.31
N GLY A 161 14.40 -7.48 1.30
CA GLY A 161 15.66 -8.15 0.92
C GLY A 161 16.63 -7.17 0.26
N LYS A 162 17.84 -7.06 0.81
CA LYS A 162 18.90 -6.17 0.35
C LYS A 162 19.21 -6.33 -1.13
N ASN A 163 19.39 -7.58 -1.58
CA ASN A 163 19.73 -7.90 -2.96
C ASN A 163 18.50 -8.16 -3.84
N ASN A 164 17.28 -7.97 -3.31
CA ASN A 164 16.04 -8.20 -4.02
C ASN A 164 15.60 -6.96 -4.80
N TYR A 165 14.55 -7.11 -5.63
CA TYR A 165 13.96 -5.99 -6.36
C TYR A 165 13.40 -4.91 -5.39
N PRO A 166 13.47 -3.63 -5.72
CA PRO A 166 14.18 -3.03 -6.85
C PRO A 166 15.70 -3.03 -6.63
N PHE A 167 16.49 -3.13 -7.71
CA PHE A 167 17.96 -3.10 -7.60
C PHE A 167 18.49 -1.72 -7.21
N ARG A 168 17.75 -0.67 -7.54
CA ARG A 168 17.99 0.68 -7.02
C ARG A 168 16.88 1.00 -6.04
N LYS A 169 17.24 1.04 -4.77
CA LYS A 169 16.31 1.37 -3.69
C LYS A 169 15.97 2.87 -3.70
N GLU A 170 14.77 3.19 -3.26
CA GLU A 170 14.39 4.53 -2.82
C GLU A 170 14.62 4.64 -1.29
N GLU A 171 14.44 5.80 -0.72
CA GLU A 171 14.65 6.05 0.70
C GLU A 171 13.28 6.17 1.39
N SER A 172 12.98 5.24 2.31
CA SER A 172 11.85 5.32 3.23
C SER A 172 12.28 6.05 4.51
N ASP A 173 11.34 6.46 5.37
CA ASP A 173 11.70 7.01 6.68
C ASP A 173 12.44 5.97 7.53
N PHE A 174 12.14 4.68 7.34
CA PHE A 174 12.87 3.59 7.95
C PHE A 174 12.97 2.39 7.01
N ASP A 175 14.18 2.07 6.56
CA ASP A 175 14.49 0.89 5.76
C ASP A 175 15.29 -0.12 6.58
N LEU A 176 14.85 -1.38 6.62
CA LEU A 176 15.61 -2.49 7.16
C LEU A 176 15.87 -3.54 6.07
N GLU A 177 17.13 -3.61 5.66
CA GLU A 177 17.58 -4.54 4.64
C GLU A 177 18.01 -5.87 5.24
N PHE A 178 17.45 -6.97 4.73
CA PHE A 178 17.84 -8.32 5.12
C PHE A 178 18.78 -8.94 4.08
N GLU A 179 19.82 -9.58 4.57
CA GLU A 179 20.73 -10.37 3.72
C GLU A 179 20.02 -11.62 3.17
N ASP A 180 20.52 -12.13 2.06
CA ASP A 180 20.01 -13.37 1.47
C ASP A 180 20.08 -14.53 2.48
N ASN A 181 19.07 -15.38 2.48
CA ASN A 181 18.88 -16.49 3.41
C ASN A 181 18.64 -16.08 4.89
N THR A 182 18.22 -14.85 5.15
CA THR A 182 17.71 -14.48 6.47
C THR A 182 16.55 -15.40 6.85
N ASN A 183 16.63 -16.01 8.04
CA ASN A 183 15.61 -16.91 8.54
C ASN A 183 14.55 -16.18 9.39
N ASP A 184 13.46 -16.90 9.69
CA ASP A 184 12.32 -16.38 10.43
C ASP A 184 12.71 -15.80 11.80
N SER A 185 13.66 -16.42 12.50
CA SER A 185 14.07 -15.97 13.84
C SER A 185 14.67 -14.57 13.78
N ILE A 186 15.60 -14.34 12.83
CA ILE A 186 16.24 -13.03 12.63
C ILE A 186 15.21 -12.00 12.18
N TYR A 187 14.33 -12.37 11.24
CA TYR A 187 13.28 -11.48 10.75
C TYR A 187 12.33 -11.05 11.87
N LEU A 188 11.78 -12.00 12.62
CA LEU A 188 10.83 -11.75 13.71
C LEU A 188 11.47 -11.03 14.90
N GLU A 189 12.74 -11.27 15.19
CA GLU A 189 13.48 -10.51 16.21
C GLU A 189 13.57 -9.04 15.85
N ASN A 190 13.92 -8.72 14.60
CA ASN A 190 13.98 -7.35 14.13
C ASN A 190 12.60 -6.68 14.12
N LEU A 191 11.56 -7.40 13.70
CA LEU A 191 10.19 -6.89 13.72
C LEU A 191 9.75 -6.55 15.15
N LYS A 192 9.96 -7.45 16.09
CA LYS A 192 9.65 -7.25 17.53
C LYS A 192 10.43 -6.11 18.15
N LYS A 193 11.66 -5.87 17.71
CA LYS A 193 12.51 -4.80 18.19
C LYS A 193 12.07 -3.43 17.70
N HIS A 194 11.80 -3.29 16.41
CA HIS A 194 11.61 -1.98 15.76
C HIS A 194 10.15 -1.53 15.73
N LEU A 195 9.22 -2.45 15.48
CA LEU A 195 7.82 -2.08 15.30
C LEU A 195 7.20 -1.36 16.50
N PRO A 196 7.40 -1.79 17.77
CA PRO A 196 6.84 -1.07 18.90
C PRO A 196 7.35 0.36 19.04
N GLN A 197 8.63 0.58 18.75
CA GLN A 197 9.26 1.91 18.84
C GLN A 197 8.68 2.86 17.77
N ILE A 198 8.50 2.36 16.56
CA ILE A 198 7.95 3.14 15.44
C ILE A 198 6.46 3.43 15.68
N CYS A 199 5.69 2.45 16.15
CA CYS A 199 4.29 2.66 16.51
C CYS A 199 4.15 3.74 17.59
N LEU A 200 5.00 3.73 18.63
CA LEU A 200 4.98 4.76 19.66
C LEU A 200 5.28 6.16 19.13
N LEU A 201 6.20 6.31 18.17
CA LEU A 201 6.48 7.60 17.54
C LEU A 201 5.29 8.15 16.74
N TYR A 202 4.40 7.28 16.26
CA TYR A 202 3.32 7.66 15.36
C TYR A 202 1.93 7.57 15.97
N THR A 203 1.73 6.76 17.00
CA THR A 203 0.41 6.54 17.64
C THR A 203 0.27 7.20 19.00
N SER A 204 1.39 7.57 19.65
CA SER A 204 1.30 8.34 20.88
C SER A 204 1.29 9.83 20.57
N ASP A 205 0.31 10.54 21.07
CA ASP A 205 0.49 11.94 21.43
C ASP A 205 1.58 11.96 22.51
N ALA A 206 2.83 12.10 22.08
CA ALA A 206 3.99 12.21 22.97
C ALA A 206 3.93 13.45 23.88
N ALA A 207 2.81 14.15 23.90
CA ALA A 207 2.54 15.32 24.74
C ALA A 207 1.77 15.00 26.02
N ASP A 208 1.15 13.82 26.16
CA ASP A 208 0.29 13.51 27.33
C ASP A 208 0.98 12.65 28.41
N ASP A 209 2.21 12.17 28.19
CA ASP A 209 2.97 11.37 29.19
C ASP A 209 3.91 12.22 30.07
N THR A 210 3.62 13.50 30.25
CA THR A 210 4.25 14.31 31.28
C THR A 210 3.27 14.57 32.43
N CYS A 211 2.97 13.52 33.18
CA CYS A 211 2.47 13.61 34.56
C CYS A 211 3.28 12.75 35.48
#